data_6b39fb7a022fc9d1f8f79c34f91fdac3
#
_entry.id   6b39fb7a022fc9d1f8f79c34f91fdac3
#
_cell.length_a   1.000
_cell.length_b   1.000
_cell.length_c   1.000
_cell.angle_alpha   90.00
_cell.angle_beta   90.00
_cell.angle_gamma   90.00
#
_symmetry.space_group_name_H-M   'P 1'
#
loop_
_entity.id
_entity.type
_entity.pdbx_description
1 polymer ?
#
loop_
_entity_poly.entity_id
_entity_poly.type
_entity_poly.pdbx_seq_one_letter_code
_entity_poly.pdbx_strand_id
1 'polypeptide(L)'
;MGSQIEPQELRSFVRHAEGTISPKTVASLYGRAEMLSRMPRPLQRWIVAHAGGESDIGFVVDPYCTFLAYGIRDEATATRLLPPDYRLAPTSMFADEAPRPCAILGAFTVRASTFCGVRVELYLIAEHVRTGMLTWVICDYESNTINYDPGQGFSGATTSHAVATTSHAGEVIIDVRSRERANHLSVTAALPQATVRALDRRLWVDGNLSVDYGGRLMHPGSEPFGLVFDPGEMTRALRVPHDAVRVERNTFGAGFREDEPFEVACFPYAQHFITTSYPRSRPIRDEHDLEEAVRGYVQRAG
;
A
#
# COMPACT_ATOMS: atom_id res chain seq x y z
N MET A 1 -10.66 -2.46 -26.08
CA MET A 1 -9.30 -2.91 -26.38
C MET A 1 -8.40 -1.88 -25.70
N GLY A 2 -7.94 -2.18 -24.51
CA GLY A 2 -7.01 -1.30 -23.80
C GLY A 2 -5.68 -1.23 -24.53
N SER A 3 -5.14 -0.04 -24.71
CA SER A 3 -3.82 0.20 -25.26
C SER A 3 -2.81 -0.39 -24.26
N GLN A 4 -2.16 -1.51 -24.60
CA GLN A 4 -1.07 -2.02 -23.77
C GLN A 4 0.12 -1.07 -23.88
N ILE A 5 0.71 -0.72 -22.74
CA ILE A 5 1.97 0.04 -22.68
C ILE A 5 3.05 -0.81 -23.37
N GLU A 6 3.79 -0.20 -24.27
CA GLU A 6 4.85 -0.90 -25.00
C GLU A 6 5.99 -1.32 -24.05
N PRO A 7 6.60 -2.51 -24.22
CA PRO A 7 7.64 -3.01 -23.32
C PRO A 7 8.83 -2.07 -23.13
N GLN A 8 9.13 -1.21 -24.10
CA GLN A 8 10.19 -0.22 -24.00
C GLN A 8 9.78 0.97 -23.12
N GLU A 9 8.53 1.40 -23.23
CA GLU A 9 7.95 2.45 -22.37
C GLU A 9 7.90 1.98 -20.93
N LEU A 10 7.48 0.74 -20.68
CA LEU A 10 7.49 0.12 -19.37
C LEU A 10 8.89 0.12 -18.73
N ARG A 11 9.93 -0.30 -19.48
CA ARG A 11 11.30 -0.26 -18.96
C ARG A 11 11.75 1.15 -18.60
N SER A 12 11.32 2.15 -19.36
CA SER A 12 11.63 3.55 -19.08
C SER A 12 10.89 4.03 -17.82
N PHE A 13 9.63 3.65 -17.65
CA PHE A 13 8.87 3.95 -16.42
C PHE A 13 9.54 3.32 -15.19
N VAL A 14 9.90 2.02 -15.25
CA VAL A 14 10.61 1.34 -14.15
C VAL A 14 11.91 2.06 -13.80
N ARG A 15 12.74 2.42 -14.79
CA ARG A 15 13.98 3.17 -14.54
C ARG A 15 13.72 4.54 -13.91
N HIS A 16 12.65 5.20 -14.34
CA HIS A 16 12.26 6.49 -13.78
C HIS A 16 11.83 6.33 -12.32
N ALA A 17 10.93 5.39 -12.02
CA ALA A 17 10.47 5.11 -10.66
C ALA A 17 11.64 4.77 -9.71
N GLU A 18 12.55 3.91 -10.15
CA GLU A 18 13.77 3.55 -9.39
C GLU A 18 14.69 4.75 -9.15
N GLY A 19 14.78 5.68 -10.11
CA GLY A 19 15.65 6.84 -10.07
C GLY A 19 15.06 8.09 -9.42
N THR A 20 13.77 8.12 -9.11
CA THR A 20 13.05 9.33 -8.67
C THR A 20 13.59 9.90 -7.36
N ILE A 21 14.09 9.04 -6.44
CA ILE A 21 14.67 9.51 -5.18
C ILE A 21 16.17 9.21 -5.16
N SER A 22 16.98 10.28 -5.18
CA SER A 22 18.42 10.17 -5.02
C SER A 22 18.82 9.90 -3.57
N PRO A 23 20.03 9.34 -3.30
CA PRO A 23 20.56 9.15 -1.94
C PRO A 23 20.58 10.42 -1.10
N LYS A 24 20.87 11.58 -1.73
CA LYS A 24 20.85 12.89 -1.05
C LYS A 24 19.44 13.29 -0.63
N THR A 25 18.46 13.03 -1.48
CA THR A 25 17.05 13.30 -1.17
C THR A 25 16.57 12.42 -0.02
N VAL A 26 16.91 11.14 -0.02
CA VAL A 26 16.58 10.21 1.06
C VAL A 26 17.19 10.67 2.38
N ALA A 27 18.49 10.99 2.41
CA ALA A 27 19.16 11.50 3.62
C ALA A 27 18.53 12.81 4.12
N SER A 28 18.15 13.70 3.20
CA SER A 28 17.46 14.95 3.54
C SER A 28 16.08 14.70 4.11
N LEU A 29 15.32 13.73 3.58
CA LEU A 29 14.01 13.34 4.10
C LEU A 29 14.11 12.82 5.54
N TYR A 30 15.08 11.97 5.85
CA TYR A 30 15.32 11.47 7.20
C TYR A 30 15.61 12.60 8.18
N GLY A 31 16.55 13.47 7.88
CA GLY A 31 16.89 14.60 8.73
C GLY A 31 15.73 15.57 8.95
N ARG A 32 14.97 15.85 7.88
CA ARG A 32 13.77 16.70 7.97
C ARG A 32 12.63 16.03 8.73
N ALA A 33 12.39 14.75 8.52
CA ALA A 33 11.35 14.00 9.23
C ALA A 33 11.63 13.98 10.74
N GLU A 34 12.87 13.76 11.17
CA GLU A 34 13.25 13.84 12.57
C GLU A 34 13.03 15.24 13.15
N MET A 35 13.41 16.27 12.44
CA MET A 35 13.17 17.66 12.85
C MET A 35 11.66 17.96 12.92
N LEU A 36 10.91 17.60 11.88
CA LEU A 36 9.47 17.85 11.79
C LEU A 36 8.68 17.08 12.84
N SER A 37 9.06 15.85 13.16
CA SER A 37 8.37 15.03 14.18
C SER A 37 8.36 15.69 15.57
N ARG A 38 9.32 16.57 15.83
CA ARG A 38 9.42 17.35 17.09
C ARG A 38 8.56 18.61 17.09
N MET A 39 8.01 19.02 15.94
CA MET A 39 7.17 20.22 15.82
C MET A 39 5.71 19.94 16.19
N PRO A 40 4.93 20.96 16.59
CA PRO A 40 3.49 20.83 16.76
C PRO A 40 2.80 20.35 15.46
N ARG A 41 1.83 19.45 15.57
CA ARG A 41 1.12 18.84 14.43
C ARG A 41 0.50 19.85 13.45
N PRO A 42 -0.13 20.95 13.89
CA PRO A 42 -0.65 21.96 12.97
C PRO A 42 0.44 22.57 12.08
N LEU A 43 1.65 22.77 12.64
CA LEU A 43 2.77 23.31 11.88
C LEU A 43 3.33 22.27 10.90
N GLN A 44 3.40 21.00 11.29
CA GLN A 44 3.80 19.93 10.35
C GLN A 44 2.86 19.90 9.13
N ARG A 45 1.53 19.91 9.35
CA ARG A 45 0.53 19.93 8.28
C ARG A 45 0.66 21.16 7.39
N TRP A 46 0.85 22.33 8.01
CA TRP A 46 1.05 23.57 7.25
C TRP A 46 2.29 23.49 6.36
N ILE A 47 3.42 23.00 6.88
CA ILE A 47 4.66 22.81 6.11
C ILE A 47 4.43 21.85 4.93
N VAL A 48 3.79 20.70 5.17
CA VAL A 48 3.49 19.71 4.10
C VAL A 48 2.58 20.33 3.03
N ALA A 49 1.53 21.04 3.44
CA ALA A 49 0.60 21.68 2.49
C ALA A 49 1.24 22.81 1.66
N HIS A 50 2.31 23.45 2.16
CA HIS A 50 2.98 24.57 1.50
C HIS A 50 4.38 24.20 1.01
N ALA A 51 4.80 22.93 1.13
CA ALA A 51 6.05 22.46 0.53
C ALA A 51 5.99 22.66 -0.98
N GLY A 52 6.77 23.61 -1.48
CA GLY A 52 6.84 23.90 -2.90
C GLY A 52 7.70 22.86 -3.60
N GLY A 53 7.23 22.36 -4.72
CA GLY A 53 7.96 21.47 -5.61
C GLY A 53 7.04 20.36 -6.16
N GLU A 54 7.39 19.84 -7.31
CA GLU A 54 6.86 18.56 -7.79
C GLU A 54 7.46 17.49 -6.85
N SER A 55 6.66 16.93 -5.99
CA SER A 55 7.09 15.92 -5.04
C SER A 55 6.52 14.56 -5.39
N ASP A 56 6.77 14.12 -6.62
CA ASP A 56 6.53 12.74 -7.00
C ASP A 56 7.54 11.87 -6.23
N ILE A 57 7.01 10.96 -5.43
CA ILE A 57 7.83 9.99 -4.70
C ILE A 57 7.70 8.64 -5.37
N GLY A 58 8.77 8.21 -6.05
CA GLY A 58 8.88 6.85 -6.56
C GLY A 58 9.25 5.89 -5.44
N PHE A 59 8.56 4.76 -5.38
CA PHE A 59 8.92 3.66 -4.50
C PHE A 59 8.70 2.32 -5.19
N VAL A 60 9.45 1.35 -4.74
CA VAL A 60 9.37 -0.03 -5.23
C VAL A 60 9.00 -0.92 -4.07
N VAL A 61 8.00 -1.74 -4.28
CA VAL A 61 7.69 -2.86 -3.41
C VAL A 61 8.48 -4.06 -3.90
N ASP A 62 9.34 -4.60 -3.05
CA ASP A 62 10.21 -5.71 -3.41
C ASP A 62 9.42 -7.01 -3.66
N PRO A 63 9.99 -7.97 -4.42
CA PRO A 63 9.36 -9.25 -4.65
C PRO A 63 8.94 -9.97 -3.38
N TYR A 64 7.89 -10.78 -3.50
CA TYR A 64 7.28 -11.57 -2.43
C TYR A 64 6.52 -10.75 -1.39
N CYS A 65 6.09 -9.53 -1.74
CA CYS A 65 5.09 -8.85 -0.94
C CYS A 65 3.82 -9.72 -0.86
N THR A 66 3.23 -9.77 0.34
CA THR A 66 2.14 -10.70 0.64
C THR A 66 0.96 -9.95 1.21
N PHE A 67 -0.22 -10.26 0.68
CA PHE A 67 -1.49 -9.72 1.12
C PHE A 67 -2.39 -10.83 1.63
N LEU A 68 -3.01 -10.61 2.79
CA LEU A 68 -3.92 -11.55 3.45
C LEU A 68 -5.29 -10.87 3.58
N ALA A 69 -6.32 -11.43 2.94
CA ALA A 69 -7.68 -10.92 3.04
C ALA A 69 -8.47 -11.69 4.10
N TYR A 70 -9.10 -10.96 4.99
CA TYR A 70 -9.93 -11.47 6.10
C TYR A 70 -11.36 -10.99 5.94
N GLY A 71 -12.34 -11.87 6.14
CA GLY A 71 -13.74 -11.47 6.23
C GLY A 71 -13.96 -10.47 7.39
N ILE A 72 -14.94 -9.60 7.25
CA ILE A 72 -15.35 -8.67 8.30
C ILE A 72 -16.52 -9.31 9.08
N ARG A 73 -16.29 -9.56 10.35
CA ARG A 73 -17.28 -10.13 11.28
C ARG A 73 -18.13 -9.04 11.99
N ASP A 74 -17.55 -7.85 12.19
CA ASP A 74 -18.23 -6.69 12.77
C ASP A 74 -18.11 -5.48 11.84
N GLU A 75 -19.04 -5.38 10.89
CA GLU A 75 -19.07 -4.29 9.90
C GLU A 75 -19.27 -2.91 10.57
N ALA A 76 -20.00 -2.84 11.68
CA ALA A 76 -20.22 -1.58 12.37
C ALA A 76 -18.91 -1.03 12.95
N THR A 77 -18.07 -1.90 13.51
CA THR A 77 -16.74 -1.50 14.01
C THR A 77 -15.80 -1.15 12.86
N ALA A 78 -15.78 -1.91 11.77
CA ALA A 78 -14.97 -1.60 10.60
C ALA A 78 -15.37 -0.26 9.95
N THR A 79 -16.68 -0.02 9.77
CA THR A 79 -17.20 1.22 9.17
C THR A 79 -16.79 2.47 9.96
N ARG A 80 -16.70 2.40 11.29
CA ARG A 80 -16.24 3.52 12.11
C ARG A 80 -14.78 3.94 11.86
N LEU A 81 -14.00 3.09 11.21
CA LEU A 81 -12.62 3.40 10.82
C LEU A 81 -12.54 4.13 9.45
N LEU A 82 -13.62 4.11 8.67
CA LEU A 82 -13.65 4.77 7.37
C LEU A 82 -13.82 6.31 7.52
N PRO A 83 -13.31 7.09 6.57
CA PRO A 83 -13.69 8.49 6.45
C PRO A 83 -15.21 8.65 6.22
N PRO A 84 -15.81 9.82 6.57
CA PRO A 84 -17.27 10.00 6.60
C PRO A 84 -18.00 9.70 5.28
N ASP A 85 -17.37 9.97 4.14
CA ASP A 85 -17.99 9.82 2.81
C ASP A 85 -17.71 8.46 2.16
N TYR A 86 -17.33 7.44 2.95
CA TYR A 86 -17.00 6.11 2.45
C TYR A 86 -17.92 5.05 3.02
N ARG A 87 -18.13 3.98 2.24
CA ARG A 87 -18.80 2.75 2.68
C ARG A 87 -17.95 1.54 2.34
N LEU A 88 -18.04 0.47 3.14
CA LEU A 88 -17.37 -0.80 2.84
C LEU A 88 -17.80 -1.30 1.45
N ALA A 89 -16.84 -1.75 0.67
CA ALA A 89 -17.05 -2.29 -0.66
C ALA A 89 -16.70 -3.79 -0.69
N PRO A 90 -17.59 -4.66 -1.19
CA PRO A 90 -17.25 -6.06 -1.41
C PRO A 90 -16.17 -6.18 -2.48
N THR A 91 -15.12 -6.94 -2.19
CA THR A 91 -14.03 -7.23 -3.12
C THR A 91 -13.50 -8.65 -2.93
N SER A 92 -12.71 -9.11 -3.90
CA SER A 92 -11.87 -10.29 -3.85
C SER A 92 -10.48 -9.93 -4.34
N MET A 93 -9.45 -10.67 -3.94
CA MET A 93 -8.11 -10.44 -4.48
C MET A 93 -7.92 -11.08 -5.87
N PHE A 94 -8.65 -12.17 -6.15
CA PHE A 94 -8.56 -12.91 -7.41
C PHE A 94 -9.86 -12.83 -8.20
N ALA A 95 -9.73 -12.81 -9.54
CA ALA A 95 -10.86 -12.62 -10.46
C ALA A 95 -11.87 -13.79 -10.46
N ASP A 96 -11.47 -14.96 -10.01
CA ASP A 96 -12.28 -16.18 -9.94
C ASP A 96 -12.95 -16.39 -8.55
N GLU A 97 -12.82 -15.43 -7.63
CA GLU A 97 -13.40 -15.50 -6.28
C GLU A 97 -14.61 -14.57 -6.10
N ALA A 98 -15.50 -14.96 -5.21
CA ALA A 98 -16.70 -14.17 -4.92
C ALA A 98 -16.35 -12.93 -4.06
N PRO A 99 -16.73 -11.71 -4.49
CA PRO A 99 -16.48 -10.50 -3.70
C PRO A 99 -17.23 -10.50 -2.37
N ARG A 100 -16.57 -10.09 -1.29
CA ARG A 100 -17.17 -9.88 0.03
C ARG A 100 -16.53 -8.72 0.77
N PRO A 101 -17.20 -8.08 1.74
CA PRO A 101 -16.55 -7.11 2.60
C PRO A 101 -15.35 -7.74 3.31
N CYS A 102 -14.19 -7.11 3.20
CA CYS A 102 -12.97 -7.66 3.77
C CYS A 102 -12.03 -6.57 4.30
N ALA A 103 -11.18 -6.97 5.24
CA ALA A 103 -9.99 -6.26 5.64
C ALA A 103 -8.79 -6.95 4.98
N ILE A 104 -7.90 -6.19 4.39
CA ILE A 104 -6.67 -6.70 3.77
C ILE A 104 -5.47 -6.25 4.58
N LEU A 105 -4.59 -7.19 4.91
CA LEU A 105 -3.33 -6.92 5.56
C LEU A 105 -2.20 -7.12 4.55
N GLY A 106 -1.54 -6.04 4.15
CA GLY A 106 -0.39 -6.06 3.26
C GLY A 106 0.92 -6.04 4.06
N ALA A 107 1.83 -6.95 3.76
CA ALA A 107 3.17 -7.00 4.35
C ALA A 107 4.21 -7.00 3.24
N PHE A 108 5.10 -6.03 3.25
CA PHE A 108 6.04 -5.82 2.16
C PHE A 108 7.31 -5.08 2.60
N THR A 109 8.37 -5.29 1.84
CA THR A 109 9.55 -4.45 1.88
C THR A 109 9.40 -3.36 0.82
N VAL A 110 9.54 -2.11 1.23
CA VAL A 110 9.51 -0.94 0.33
C VAL A 110 10.89 -0.30 0.28
N ARG A 111 11.30 0.10 -0.90
CA ARG A 111 12.55 0.82 -1.11
C ARG A 111 12.39 1.99 -2.07
N ALA A 112 13.27 2.94 -1.92
CA ALA A 112 13.45 4.05 -2.84
C ALA A 112 14.95 4.30 -2.97
N SER A 113 15.54 3.94 -4.10
CA SER A 113 17.00 3.99 -4.34
C SER A 113 17.82 3.26 -3.27
N THR A 114 18.31 3.95 -2.27
CA THR A 114 19.16 3.42 -1.19
C THR A 114 18.40 3.14 0.11
N PHE A 115 17.17 3.51 0.19
CA PHE A 115 16.33 3.32 1.35
C PHE A 115 15.52 2.03 1.23
N CYS A 116 15.52 1.22 2.28
CA CYS A 116 14.77 -0.02 2.34
C CYS A 116 14.17 -0.22 3.73
N GLY A 117 12.93 -0.65 3.80
CA GLY A 117 12.29 -0.96 5.06
C GLY A 117 11.04 -1.82 4.91
N VAL A 118 10.70 -2.49 6.00
CA VAL A 118 9.51 -3.34 6.09
C VAL A 118 8.31 -2.51 6.54
N ARG A 119 7.16 -2.77 5.91
CA ARG A 119 5.89 -2.15 6.25
C ARG A 119 4.78 -3.20 6.27
N VAL A 120 3.92 -3.11 7.27
CA VAL A 120 2.66 -3.85 7.37
C VAL A 120 1.55 -2.83 7.47
N GLU A 121 0.55 -2.95 6.62
CA GLU A 121 -0.60 -2.06 6.58
C GLU A 121 -1.91 -2.83 6.64
N LEU A 122 -2.83 -2.35 7.46
CA LEU A 122 -4.20 -2.83 7.52
C LEU A 122 -5.09 -1.90 6.70
N TYR A 123 -5.72 -2.46 5.69
CA TYR A 123 -6.63 -1.76 4.80
C TYR A 123 -8.07 -2.20 5.02
N LEU A 124 -8.99 -1.26 4.87
CA LEU A 124 -10.38 -1.52 4.53
C LEU A 124 -10.60 -1.08 3.09
N ILE A 125 -11.29 -1.91 2.32
CA ILE A 125 -11.64 -1.55 0.96
C ILE A 125 -13.02 -0.89 0.99
N ALA A 126 -13.07 0.33 0.49
CA ALA A 126 -14.24 1.18 0.59
C ALA A 126 -14.52 1.88 -0.75
N GLU A 127 -15.76 2.28 -0.94
CA GLU A 127 -16.20 3.07 -2.07
C GLU A 127 -16.58 4.47 -1.60
N HIS A 128 -16.06 5.49 -2.25
CA HIS A 128 -16.44 6.86 -1.97
C HIS A 128 -17.86 7.14 -2.49
N VAL A 129 -18.76 7.52 -1.60
CA VAL A 129 -20.22 7.57 -1.86
C VAL A 129 -20.60 8.48 -3.05
N ARG A 130 -19.90 9.61 -3.24
CA ARG A 130 -20.22 10.57 -4.28
C ARG A 130 -19.61 10.23 -5.64
N THR A 131 -18.40 9.66 -5.67
CA THR A 131 -17.66 9.41 -6.92
C THR A 131 -17.78 7.98 -7.40
N GLY A 132 -18.12 7.04 -6.52
CA GLY A 132 -18.09 5.60 -6.81
C GLY A 132 -16.68 5.01 -6.91
N MET A 133 -15.63 5.79 -6.65
CA MET A 133 -14.25 5.30 -6.71
C MET A 133 -13.99 4.30 -5.59
N LEU A 134 -13.42 3.17 -5.95
CA LEU A 134 -12.89 2.22 -4.98
C LEU A 134 -11.61 2.79 -4.38
N THR A 135 -11.43 2.60 -3.08
CA THR A 135 -10.33 3.21 -2.33
C THR A 135 -9.75 2.21 -1.33
N TRP A 136 -8.44 2.11 -1.28
CA TRP A 136 -7.71 1.45 -0.20
C TRP A 136 -7.59 2.40 0.98
N VAL A 137 -8.30 2.14 2.06
CA VAL A 137 -8.27 2.98 3.28
C VAL A 137 -7.30 2.37 4.28
N ILE A 138 -6.15 3.01 4.50
CA ILE A 138 -5.13 2.59 5.48
C ILE A 138 -5.66 2.92 6.88
N CYS A 139 -6.06 1.90 7.63
CA CYS A 139 -6.63 2.07 8.98
C CYS A 139 -5.57 1.94 10.09
N ASP A 140 -4.53 1.18 9.86
CA ASP A 140 -3.40 1.00 10.78
C ASP A 140 -2.14 0.55 10.02
N TYR A 141 -0.97 0.78 10.61
CA TYR A 141 0.30 0.28 10.08
C TYR A 141 1.36 0.12 11.16
N GLU A 142 2.36 -0.71 10.85
CA GLU A 142 3.66 -0.77 11.50
C GLU A 142 4.77 -0.72 10.46
N SER A 143 5.85 0.02 10.75
CA SER A 143 6.95 0.19 9.81
C SER A 143 8.27 0.45 10.54
N ASN A 144 9.37 0.01 9.97
CA ASN A 144 10.71 0.39 10.42
C ASN A 144 11.32 1.51 9.57
N THR A 145 10.48 2.22 8.80
CA THR A 145 10.88 3.35 7.96
C THR A 145 10.36 4.69 8.51
N ILE A 146 10.61 5.78 7.79
CA ILE A 146 9.95 7.06 8.00
C ILE A 146 8.50 6.93 7.55
N ASN A 147 7.60 7.50 8.33
CA ASN A 147 6.18 7.50 8.05
C ASN A 147 5.64 8.92 8.09
N TYR A 148 4.63 9.15 7.27
CA TYR A 148 3.76 10.33 7.39
C TYR A 148 2.31 9.89 7.19
N ASP A 149 1.45 10.32 8.07
CA ASP A 149 0.01 10.28 7.90
C ASP A 149 -0.64 11.58 8.40
N PRO A 150 -1.79 11.98 7.83
CA PRO A 150 -2.40 13.26 8.17
C PRO A 150 -2.82 13.39 9.63
N GLY A 151 -3.21 12.28 10.28
CA GLY A 151 -3.66 12.24 11.66
C GLY A 151 -2.50 12.29 12.65
N GLN A 152 -1.42 11.57 12.39
CA GLN A 152 -0.28 11.42 13.30
C GLN A 152 0.93 12.30 12.92
N GLY A 153 1.02 12.77 11.67
CA GLY A 153 2.16 13.53 11.16
C GLY A 153 3.39 12.65 10.89
N PHE A 154 4.56 13.28 10.90
CA PHE A 154 5.82 12.54 10.70
C PHE A 154 6.17 11.68 11.91
N SER A 155 6.59 10.47 11.66
CA SER A 155 7.14 9.55 12.66
C SER A 155 8.28 8.72 12.08
N GLY A 156 9.18 8.26 12.94
CA GLY A 156 10.20 7.26 12.61
C GLY A 156 9.63 5.84 12.66
N ALA A 157 10.53 4.86 12.86
CA ALA A 157 10.16 3.46 13.02
C ALA A 157 9.17 3.24 14.18
N THR A 158 8.04 2.60 13.89
CA THR A 158 7.04 2.23 14.90
C THR A 158 7.27 0.81 15.44
N THR A 159 8.14 0.04 14.79
CA THR A 159 8.44 -1.37 15.13
C THR A 159 9.60 -1.50 16.11
N SER A 160 9.52 -2.52 16.96
CA SER A 160 10.67 -3.05 17.73
C SER A 160 11.39 -4.18 16.99
N HIS A 161 10.67 -4.85 16.06
CA HIS A 161 11.15 -5.92 15.21
C HIS A 161 10.40 -5.89 13.90
N ALA A 162 11.09 -6.07 12.77
CA ALA A 162 10.48 -6.09 11.46
C ALA A 162 11.29 -6.95 10.49
N VAL A 163 10.71 -8.06 10.08
CA VAL A 163 11.24 -9.00 9.08
C VAL A 163 10.16 -9.24 8.04
N ALA A 164 10.50 -9.09 6.77
CA ALA A 164 9.77 -9.60 5.62
C ALA A 164 10.81 -10.12 4.64
N THR A 165 10.90 -11.43 4.47
CA THR A 165 11.95 -12.09 3.68
C THR A 165 11.50 -13.43 3.15
N THR A 166 12.35 -14.07 2.34
CA THR A 166 12.13 -15.43 1.86
C THR A 166 13.22 -16.37 2.35
N SER A 167 12.87 -17.62 2.63
CA SER A 167 13.83 -18.69 2.90
C SER A 167 14.26 -19.38 1.60
N HIS A 168 15.40 -20.08 1.62
CA HIS A 168 15.86 -20.91 0.49
C HIS A 168 14.92 -22.09 0.21
N ALA A 169 14.05 -22.44 1.15
CA ALA A 169 13.01 -23.47 0.99
C ALA A 169 11.76 -22.95 0.27
N GLY A 170 11.76 -21.70 -0.15
CA GLY A 170 10.62 -21.07 -0.84
C GLY A 170 9.48 -20.65 0.09
N GLU A 171 9.80 -20.24 1.31
CA GLU A 171 8.82 -19.68 2.23
C GLU A 171 8.95 -18.17 2.29
N VAL A 172 7.83 -17.46 2.36
CA VAL A 172 7.78 -16.08 2.82
C VAL A 172 7.65 -16.08 4.33
N ILE A 173 8.48 -15.31 5.01
CA ILE A 173 8.51 -15.16 6.46
C ILE A 173 8.27 -13.70 6.81
N ILE A 174 7.23 -13.43 7.59
CA ILE A 174 6.86 -12.11 8.07
C ILE A 174 6.79 -12.17 9.59
N ASP A 175 7.57 -11.34 10.28
CA ASP A 175 7.46 -11.13 11.73
C ASP A 175 7.66 -9.64 12.01
N VAL A 176 6.58 -8.96 12.35
CA VAL A 176 6.57 -7.52 12.61
C VAL A 176 5.86 -7.24 13.93
N ARG A 177 6.57 -6.56 14.84
CA ARG A 177 6.07 -6.21 16.18
C ARG A 177 6.17 -4.71 16.41
N SER A 178 5.10 -4.15 16.89
CA SER A 178 5.09 -2.77 17.33
C SER A 178 6.05 -2.53 18.51
N ARG A 179 6.58 -1.32 18.59
CA ARG A 179 7.37 -0.86 19.74
C ARG A 179 6.51 -0.47 20.93
N GLU A 180 5.37 0.17 20.65
CA GLU A 180 4.56 0.85 21.66
C GLU A 180 3.14 0.32 21.74
N ARG A 181 2.68 -0.40 20.69
CA ARG A 181 1.31 -0.92 20.59
C ARG A 181 1.29 -2.44 20.70
N ALA A 182 0.10 -3.01 20.78
CA ALA A 182 -0.09 -4.46 20.81
C ALA A 182 0.01 -5.11 19.42
N ASN A 183 0.32 -4.34 18.37
CA ASN A 183 0.36 -4.85 16.99
C ASN A 183 1.50 -5.85 16.80
N HIS A 184 1.12 -7.03 16.33
CA HIS A 184 2.04 -8.12 16.01
C HIS A 184 1.47 -8.94 14.85
N LEU A 185 2.26 -9.12 13.81
CA LEU A 185 2.00 -10.05 12.72
C LEU A 185 3.15 -11.04 12.64
N SER A 186 2.86 -12.34 12.75
CA SER A 186 3.80 -13.42 12.50
C SER A 186 3.15 -14.43 11.57
N VAL A 187 3.68 -14.55 10.35
CA VAL A 187 3.13 -15.38 9.27
C VAL A 187 4.26 -16.06 8.51
N THR A 188 4.05 -17.32 8.15
CA THR A 188 4.87 -18.05 7.19
C THR A 188 3.96 -18.58 6.08
N ALA A 189 4.38 -18.41 4.81
CA ALA A 189 3.64 -18.89 3.64
C ALA A 189 4.56 -19.69 2.71
N ALA A 190 4.22 -20.96 2.46
CA ALA A 190 5.00 -21.86 1.62
C ALA A 190 4.62 -21.67 0.13
N LEU A 191 5.53 -21.07 -0.65
CA LEU A 191 5.32 -20.76 -2.07
C LEU A 191 5.35 -21.96 -3.02
N PRO A 192 6.04 -23.09 -2.76
CA PRO A 192 6.04 -24.23 -3.69
C PRO A 192 4.65 -24.80 -4.01
N GLN A 193 3.66 -24.53 -3.15
CA GLN A 193 2.26 -24.95 -3.36
C GLN A 193 1.41 -23.86 -4.02
N ALA A 194 1.94 -22.65 -4.18
CA ALA A 194 1.20 -21.52 -4.73
C ALA A 194 1.03 -21.66 -6.25
N THR A 195 -0.07 -21.14 -6.76
CA THR A 195 -0.41 -21.13 -8.19
C THR A 195 -0.61 -19.71 -8.69
N VAL A 196 -0.13 -19.42 -9.91
CA VAL A 196 -0.37 -18.13 -10.54
C VAL A 196 -1.86 -18.00 -10.90
N ARG A 197 -2.52 -16.94 -10.45
CA ARG A 197 -3.93 -16.63 -10.73
C ARG A 197 -4.08 -15.18 -11.22
N ALA A 198 -5.13 -14.96 -12.00
CA ALA A 198 -5.54 -13.62 -12.40
C ALA A 198 -6.06 -12.83 -11.18
N LEU A 199 -5.59 -11.62 -11.03
CA LEU A 199 -6.03 -10.69 -9.99
C LEU A 199 -7.37 -10.05 -10.36
N ASP A 200 -8.17 -9.69 -9.35
CA ASP A 200 -9.35 -8.86 -9.54
C ASP A 200 -8.93 -7.44 -9.92
N ARG A 201 -9.27 -7.03 -11.16
CA ARG A 201 -8.86 -5.75 -11.72
C ARG A 201 -9.42 -4.56 -10.94
N ARG A 202 -10.67 -4.68 -10.48
CA ARG A 202 -11.33 -3.63 -9.72
C ARG A 202 -10.58 -3.32 -8.43
N LEU A 203 -10.13 -4.36 -7.73
CA LEU A 203 -9.34 -4.16 -6.51
C LEU A 203 -7.95 -3.60 -6.81
N TRP A 204 -7.22 -4.25 -7.72
CA TRP A 204 -5.77 -3.99 -7.86
C TRP A 204 -5.43 -2.86 -8.83
N VAL A 205 -6.30 -2.55 -9.79
CA VAL A 205 -6.10 -1.40 -10.69
C VAL A 205 -6.93 -0.23 -10.20
N ASP A 206 -8.27 -0.34 -10.23
CA ASP A 206 -9.13 0.81 -9.89
C ASP A 206 -8.96 1.24 -8.43
N GLY A 207 -8.80 0.30 -7.50
CA GLY A 207 -8.60 0.59 -6.08
C GLY A 207 -7.31 1.37 -5.79
N ASN A 208 -6.20 1.06 -6.48
CA ASN A 208 -4.93 1.76 -6.29
C ASN A 208 -4.91 3.19 -6.87
N LEU A 209 -5.92 3.57 -7.65
CA LEU A 209 -6.09 4.96 -8.10
C LEU A 209 -6.50 5.91 -6.96
N SER A 210 -6.95 5.36 -5.84
CA SER A 210 -7.38 6.13 -4.68
C SER A 210 -6.94 5.43 -3.40
N VAL A 211 -6.09 6.08 -2.61
CA VAL A 211 -5.62 5.62 -1.30
C VAL A 211 -5.92 6.71 -0.29
N ASP A 212 -6.52 6.36 0.83
CA ASP A 212 -6.86 7.31 1.89
C ASP A 212 -6.47 6.76 3.26
N TYR A 213 -6.56 7.59 4.28
CA TYR A 213 -6.27 7.22 5.65
C TYR A 213 -7.56 7.15 6.46
N GLY A 214 -7.69 6.11 7.29
CA GLY A 214 -8.81 5.89 8.18
C GLY A 214 -8.44 5.91 9.66
N GLY A 215 -9.45 5.82 10.53
CA GLY A 215 -9.28 5.75 11.97
C GLY A 215 -8.41 6.89 12.52
N ARG A 216 -7.42 6.53 13.34
CA ARG A 216 -6.49 7.50 13.95
C ARG A 216 -5.51 8.17 12.98
N LEU A 217 -5.36 7.61 11.78
CA LEU A 217 -4.44 8.12 10.75
C LEU A 217 -5.08 9.22 9.92
N MET A 218 -6.39 9.32 9.96
CA MET A 218 -7.19 10.32 9.25
C MET A 218 -7.05 11.70 9.89
N HIS A 219 -7.13 12.73 9.04
CA HIS A 219 -7.37 14.11 9.48
C HIS A 219 -8.53 14.69 8.69
N PRO A 220 -9.51 15.36 9.35
CA PRO A 220 -10.61 16.01 8.65
C PRO A 220 -10.10 16.99 7.59
N GLY A 221 -10.58 16.83 6.34
CA GLY A 221 -10.16 17.66 5.21
C GLY A 221 -8.85 17.22 4.54
N SER A 222 -8.24 16.10 4.92
CA SER A 222 -7.25 15.44 4.06
C SER A 222 -7.95 14.82 2.84
N GLU A 223 -7.26 14.84 1.71
CA GLU A 223 -7.75 14.24 0.47
C GLU A 223 -7.00 12.94 0.18
N PRO A 224 -7.64 11.98 -0.48
CA PRO A 224 -6.99 10.76 -0.94
C PRO A 224 -5.88 11.10 -1.95
N PHE A 225 -4.89 10.24 -2.03
CA PHE A 225 -3.84 10.28 -3.04
C PHE A 225 -3.95 9.09 -3.99
N GLY A 226 -3.39 9.18 -5.18
CA GLY A 226 -3.36 8.10 -6.16
C GLY A 226 -1.95 7.53 -6.32
N LEU A 227 -1.90 6.36 -6.94
CA LEU A 227 -0.66 5.72 -7.36
C LEU A 227 -0.59 5.68 -8.89
N VAL A 228 0.56 6.03 -9.45
CA VAL A 228 0.89 5.83 -10.86
C VAL A 228 1.75 4.58 -10.96
N PHE A 229 1.34 3.62 -11.75
CA PHE A 229 1.98 2.32 -11.92
C PHE A 229 1.61 1.71 -13.27
N ASP A 230 2.35 0.71 -13.72
CA ASP A 230 1.93 -0.09 -14.87
C ASP A 230 0.80 -1.05 -14.48
N PRO A 231 -0.42 -0.93 -15.06
CA PRO A 231 -1.50 -1.87 -14.79
C PRO A 231 -1.12 -3.34 -15.06
N GLY A 232 -0.13 -3.58 -15.93
CA GLY A 232 0.40 -4.91 -16.22
C GLY A 232 1.01 -5.61 -15.00
N GLU A 233 1.58 -4.85 -14.06
CA GLU A 233 2.11 -5.37 -12.78
C GLU A 233 1.00 -5.87 -11.84
N MET A 234 -0.28 -5.51 -12.11
CA MET A 234 -1.44 -5.85 -11.30
C MET A 234 -2.35 -6.89 -11.96
N THR A 235 -1.83 -7.69 -12.90
CA THR A 235 -2.66 -8.66 -13.66
C THR A 235 -2.72 -10.04 -13.01
N ARG A 236 -1.68 -10.46 -12.30
CA ARG A 236 -1.58 -11.80 -11.71
C ARG A 236 -0.66 -11.83 -10.50
N ALA A 237 -0.94 -12.73 -9.57
CA ALA A 237 -0.08 -13.04 -8.44
C ALA A 237 -0.12 -14.54 -8.13
N LEU A 238 0.73 -14.98 -7.20
CA LEU A 238 0.65 -16.29 -6.60
C LEU A 238 -0.52 -16.32 -5.61
N ARG A 239 -1.47 -17.23 -5.83
CA ARG A 239 -2.45 -17.62 -4.81
C ARG A 239 -1.82 -18.69 -3.93
N VAL A 240 -1.64 -18.39 -2.66
CA VAL A 240 -1.11 -19.34 -1.69
C VAL A 240 -2.30 -20.08 -1.06
N PRO A 241 -2.36 -21.43 -1.10
CA PRO A 241 -3.44 -22.18 -0.48
C PRO A 241 -3.40 -22.05 1.05
N HIS A 242 -4.56 -22.19 1.70
CA HIS A 242 -4.70 -21.98 3.15
C HIS A 242 -3.82 -22.89 3.98
N ASP A 243 -3.68 -24.15 3.60
CA ASP A 243 -2.86 -25.15 4.28
C ASP A 243 -1.36 -24.90 4.13
N ALA A 244 -0.97 -24.03 3.20
CA ALA A 244 0.39 -23.55 3.02
C ALA A 244 0.69 -22.24 3.79
N VAL A 245 -0.32 -21.66 4.46
CA VAL A 245 -0.18 -20.42 5.24
C VAL A 245 -0.34 -20.73 6.72
N ARG A 246 0.63 -20.32 7.52
CA ARG A 246 0.59 -20.42 8.96
C ARG A 246 0.61 -19.03 9.58
N VAL A 247 -0.50 -18.62 10.16
CA VAL A 247 -0.63 -17.39 10.94
C VAL A 247 -0.39 -17.73 12.41
N GLU A 248 0.81 -17.47 12.92
CA GLU A 248 1.15 -17.72 14.33
C GLU A 248 0.55 -16.64 15.23
N ARG A 249 0.51 -15.41 14.74
CA ARG A 249 -0.07 -14.27 15.44
C ARG A 249 -0.49 -13.18 14.46
N ASN A 250 -1.67 -12.66 14.65
CA ASN A 250 -2.15 -11.47 13.97
C ASN A 250 -3.10 -10.70 14.88
N THR A 251 -2.69 -9.53 15.34
CA THR A 251 -3.51 -8.66 16.19
C THR A 251 -4.08 -7.46 15.46
N PHE A 252 -3.70 -7.24 14.19
CA PHE A 252 -4.25 -6.17 13.38
C PHE A 252 -5.73 -6.42 13.08
N GLY A 253 -6.58 -5.45 13.38
CA GLY A 253 -8.01 -5.55 13.12
C GLY A 253 -8.75 -6.66 13.89
N ALA A 254 -8.17 -7.27 14.92
CA ALA A 254 -8.74 -8.40 15.66
C ALA A 254 -10.14 -8.12 16.25
N GLY A 255 -10.49 -6.85 16.47
CA GLY A 255 -11.80 -6.45 16.98
C GLY A 255 -12.97 -6.61 15.99
N PHE A 256 -12.70 -6.68 14.68
CA PHE A 256 -13.76 -6.66 13.66
C PHE A 256 -13.59 -7.66 12.51
N ARG A 257 -12.43 -8.26 12.31
CA ARG A 257 -12.18 -9.24 11.25
C ARG A 257 -12.33 -10.68 11.74
N GLU A 258 -12.47 -11.60 10.81
CA GLU A 258 -12.34 -13.04 11.05
C GLU A 258 -10.90 -13.41 11.45
N ASP A 259 -10.71 -14.58 12.07
CA ASP A 259 -9.40 -14.97 12.61
C ASP A 259 -8.46 -15.48 11.51
N GLU A 260 -8.99 -16.19 10.51
CA GLU A 260 -8.25 -16.79 9.40
C GLU A 260 -8.43 -15.99 8.10
N PRO A 261 -7.37 -15.83 7.30
CA PRO A 261 -7.50 -15.22 5.98
C PRO A 261 -8.24 -16.16 5.03
N PHE A 262 -9.11 -15.64 4.19
CA PHE A 262 -9.80 -16.44 3.17
C PHE A 262 -9.08 -16.44 1.81
N GLU A 263 -8.22 -15.45 1.57
CA GLU A 263 -7.34 -15.38 0.41
C GLU A 263 -5.95 -14.89 0.83
N VAL A 264 -4.92 -15.44 0.18
CA VAL A 264 -3.54 -14.97 0.34
C VAL A 264 -2.92 -14.82 -1.04
N ALA A 265 -2.53 -13.60 -1.37
CA ALA A 265 -1.83 -13.24 -2.60
C ALA A 265 -0.37 -12.89 -2.31
N CYS A 266 0.55 -13.41 -3.12
CA CYS A 266 1.97 -13.08 -3.05
C CYS A 266 2.47 -12.69 -4.44
N PHE A 267 3.12 -11.54 -4.55
CA PHE A 267 3.68 -11.05 -5.82
C PHE A 267 5.15 -11.48 -5.93
N PRO A 268 5.49 -12.37 -6.89
CA PRO A 268 6.86 -12.88 -7.00
C PRO A 268 7.82 -11.94 -7.72
N TYR A 269 7.41 -10.71 -8.01
CA TYR A 269 8.16 -9.68 -8.70
C TYR A 269 8.00 -8.32 -8.01
N ALA A 270 8.91 -7.41 -8.30
CA ALA A 270 8.84 -6.04 -7.79
C ALA A 270 7.70 -5.26 -8.47
N GLN A 271 7.07 -4.38 -7.71
CA GLN A 271 6.02 -3.48 -8.18
C GLN A 271 6.52 -2.04 -8.06
N HIS A 272 6.29 -1.23 -9.10
CA HIS A 272 6.84 0.11 -9.24
C HIS A 272 5.74 1.14 -9.16
N PHE A 273 5.86 2.04 -8.20
CA PHE A 273 4.87 3.07 -7.96
C PHE A 273 5.50 4.47 -7.94
N ILE A 274 4.73 5.44 -8.42
CA ILE A 274 4.97 6.85 -8.16
C ILE A 274 3.71 7.37 -7.46
N THR A 275 3.86 7.88 -6.25
CA THR A 275 2.74 8.50 -5.55
C THR A 275 2.58 9.93 -6.03
N THR A 276 1.35 10.31 -6.34
CA THR A 276 1.03 11.69 -6.58
C THR A 276 0.93 12.37 -5.24
N SER A 277 1.94 13.15 -4.86
CA SER A 277 1.92 13.80 -3.57
C SER A 277 1.07 15.05 -3.57
N TYR A 278 0.29 15.19 -2.52
CA TYR A 278 -0.43 16.35 -2.06
C TYR A 278 0.48 17.61 -2.07
N PRO A 279 0.02 18.79 -2.49
CA PRO A 279 -1.33 19.21 -2.84
C PRO A 279 -1.55 19.49 -4.34
N ARG A 280 -0.67 19.09 -5.21
CA ARG A 280 -0.70 19.42 -6.66
C ARG A 280 -0.86 18.20 -7.55
N SER A 281 -1.16 17.05 -7.00
CA SER A 281 -1.35 15.85 -7.81
C SER A 281 -2.61 15.97 -8.67
N ARG A 282 -2.45 15.69 -9.96
CA ARG A 282 -3.60 15.48 -10.85
C ARG A 282 -4.32 14.23 -10.36
N PRO A 283 -5.61 14.27 -10.01
CA PRO A 283 -6.33 13.07 -9.62
C PRO A 283 -6.36 12.09 -10.80
N ILE A 284 -6.00 10.83 -10.53
CA ILE A 284 -6.13 9.73 -11.48
C ILE A 284 -7.48 9.10 -11.20
N ARG A 285 -8.40 9.18 -12.14
CA ARG A 285 -9.82 8.78 -11.97
C ARG A 285 -10.14 7.43 -12.55
N ASP A 286 -9.37 7.04 -13.57
CA ASP A 286 -9.57 5.80 -14.31
C ASP A 286 -8.25 5.33 -14.94
N GLU A 287 -8.29 4.20 -15.60
CA GLU A 287 -7.14 3.61 -16.26
C GLU A 287 -6.59 4.47 -17.40
N HIS A 288 -7.43 5.24 -18.07
CA HIS A 288 -6.99 6.15 -19.14
C HIS A 288 -6.10 7.26 -18.57
N ASP A 289 -6.54 7.90 -17.48
CA ASP A 289 -5.75 8.87 -16.74
C ASP A 289 -4.42 8.24 -16.25
N LEU A 290 -4.44 6.97 -15.80
CA LEU A 290 -3.27 6.23 -15.37
C LEU A 290 -2.28 6.00 -16.52
N GLU A 291 -2.75 5.52 -17.67
CA GLU A 291 -1.90 5.33 -18.85
C GLU A 291 -1.28 6.65 -19.33
N GLU A 292 -2.06 7.74 -19.34
CA GLU A 292 -1.54 9.07 -19.68
C GLU A 292 -0.45 9.52 -18.70
N ALA A 293 -0.65 9.29 -17.41
CA ALA A 293 0.34 9.63 -16.39
C ALA A 293 1.63 8.84 -16.59
N VAL A 294 1.56 7.52 -16.82
CA VAL A 294 2.73 6.68 -17.11
C VAL A 294 3.48 7.18 -18.34
N ARG A 295 2.78 7.46 -19.45
CA ARG A 295 3.41 8.04 -20.66
C ARG A 295 4.07 9.39 -20.40
N GLY A 296 3.46 10.24 -19.57
CA GLY A 296 4.01 11.53 -19.17
C GLY A 296 5.35 11.38 -18.41
N TYR A 297 5.50 10.34 -17.58
CA TYR A 297 6.78 10.04 -16.91
C TYR A 297 7.82 9.51 -17.88
N VAL A 298 7.44 8.65 -18.82
CA VAL A 298 8.35 8.13 -19.87
C VAL A 298 8.93 9.25 -20.70
N GLN A 299 8.10 10.21 -21.13
CA GLN A 299 8.53 11.35 -21.94
C GLN A 299 9.48 12.30 -21.20
N ARG A 300 9.36 12.44 -19.88
CA ARG A 300 10.27 13.26 -19.06
C ARG A 300 11.61 12.60 -18.78
N ALA A 301 11.68 11.28 -18.91
CA ALA A 301 12.88 10.48 -18.64
C ALA A 301 13.80 10.29 -19.86
N GLY A 302 13.35 10.62 -21.07
CA GLY A 302 14.11 10.58 -22.34
C GLY A 302 14.58 11.94 -22.76
#